data_aba2f216cadd4f98d5b627520f3f379a
#
_entry.id   aba2f216cadd4f98d5b627520f3f379a
#
_cell.length_a   1.000
_cell.length_b   1.000
_cell.length_c   1.000
_cell.angle_alpha   90.00
_cell.angle_beta   90.00
_cell.angle_gamma   90.00
#
_symmetry.space_group_name_H-M   'P 1'
#
loop_
_entity.id
_entity.type
_entity.pdbx_description
1 polymer ?
#
loop_
_entity_poly.entity_id
_entity_poly.type
_entity_poly.pdbx_seq_one_letter_code
_entity_poly.pdbx_strand_id
1 'polypeptide(L)'
;MESENLKQLNIIVKADVQGTAEALKQSLEKVSNEEVCVKVIHSGVGAVNESDVQLAKAAKAIIIAFDVRPNISAKDMAEKDGVEIKQYSVIYQAIEEVEAAMKGMLDPVYEEKVIGNAEVRQTFKVSNVGTIAGCYVLDGKIERNAGVRVIRENVVIHQGKLVSLKRFKDDVKEVTKLSLIHISEPTRHWAIS
;
A
#
# COMPACT_ATOMS: atom_id res chain seq x y z
N MET A 1 -15.80 18.73 7.46
CA MET A 1 -16.25 17.33 7.60
C MET A 1 -15.66 16.60 6.41
N GLU A 2 -14.44 16.15 6.59
CA GLU A 2 -13.76 15.30 5.60
C GLU A 2 -14.41 13.92 5.69
N SER A 3 -15.09 13.53 4.62
CA SER A 3 -15.49 12.14 4.43
C SER A 3 -14.20 11.35 4.17
N GLU A 4 -13.61 10.85 5.23
CA GLU A 4 -12.57 9.84 5.12
C GLU A 4 -13.05 8.77 4.16
N ASN A 5 -12.22 8.44 3.19
CA ASN A 5 -12.45 7.41 2.18
C ASN A 5 -12.47 6.03 2.87
N LEU A 6 -13.54 5.74 3.61
CA LEU A 6 -13.78 4.43 4.20
C LEU A 6 -13.78 3.39 3.07
N LYS A 7 -12.75 2.58 3.03
CA LYS A 7 -12.70 1.46 2.10
C LYS A 7 -13.75 0.45 2.51
N GLN A 8 -14.48 -0.11 1.56
CA GLN A 8 -15.56 -1.06 1.82
C GLN A 8 -15.18 -2.42 1.24
N LEU A 9 -15.20 -3.44 2.09
CA LEU A 9 -15.05 -4.84 1.69
C LEU A 9 -16.44 -5.50 1.69
N ASN A 10 -16.94 -5.79 0.49
CA ASN A 10 -18.21 -6.47 0.32
C ASN A 10 -18.01 -7.99 0.37
N ILE A 11 -18.89 -8.68 1.08
CA ILE A 11 -18.85 -10.14 1.24
C ILE A 11 -20.22 -10.73 0.97
N ILE A 12 -20.24 -11.88 0.30
CA ILE A 12 -21.41 -12.76 0.17
C ILE A 12 -21.11 -14.01 0.99
N VAL A 13 -22.03 -14.40 1.87
CA VAL A 13 -21.91 -15.58 2.72
C VAL A 13 -22.88 -16.66 2.25
N LYS A 14 -22.37 -17.87 2.02
CA LYS A 14 -23.18 -19.08 1.78
C LYS A 14 -22.76 -20.15 2.77
N ALA A 15 -23.71 -20.73 3.47
CA ALA A 15 -23.47 -21.76 4.47
C ALA A 15 -24.42 -22.97 4.29
N ASP A 16 -24.14 -24.03 4.99
CA ASP A 16 -24.94 -25.25 5.02
C ASP A 16 -26.29 -25.03 5.71
N VAL A 17 -26.31 -24.22 6.79
CA VAL A 17 -27.53 -23.90 7.56
C VAL A 17 -27.60 -22.40 7.86
N GLN A 18 -28.83 -21.93 8.10
CA GLN A 18 -29.10 -20.51 8.30
C GLN A 18 -28.45 -19.93 9.53
N GLY A 19 -28.41 -20.68 10.64
CA GLY A 19 -27.77 -20.24 11.87
C GLY A 19 -26.28 -19.95 11.70
N THR A 20 -25.61 -20.79 10.91
CA THR A 20 -24.19 -20.59 10.56
C THR A 20 -24.00 -19.34 9.68
N ALA A 21 -24.86 -19.14 8.68
CA ALA A 21 -24.80 -17.96 7.83
C ALA A 21 -25.00 -16.65 8.61
N GLU A 22 -25.94 -16.65 9.56
CA GLU A 22 -26.19 -15.49 10.43
C GLU A 22 -25.05 -15.25 11.41
N ALA A 23 -24.50 -16.31 12.02
CA ALA A 23 -23.37 -16.22 12.94
C ALA A 23 -22.11 -15.67 12.22
N LEU A 24 -21.84 -16.17 11.01
CA LEU A 24 -20.74 -15.67 10.17
C LEU A 24 -20.95 -14.19 9.81
N LYS A 25 -22.15 -13.83 9.37
CA LYS A 25 -22.48 -12.43 9.04
C LYS A 25 -22.17 -11.52 10.22
N GLN A 26 -22.68 -11.83 11.41
CA GLN A 26 -22.46 -11.03 12.62
C GLN A 26 -20.99 -10.97 13.02
N SER A 27 -20.26 -12.08 12.87
CA SER A 27 -18.84 -12.14 13.21
C SER A 27 -17.99 -11.32 12.24
N LEU A 28 -18.26 -11.40 10.95
CA LEU A 28 -17.56 -10.66 9.92
C LEU A 28 -17.83 -9.15 9.98
N GLU A 29 -19.06 -8.74 10.25
CA GLU A 29 -19.41 -7.33 10.42
C GLU A 29 -18.73 -6.69 11.65
N LYS A 30 -18.47 -7.47 12.71
CA LYS A 30 -17.74 -7.02 13.90
C LYS A 30 -16.25 -6.77 13.68
N VAL A 31 -15.67 -7.33 12.64
CA VAL A 31 -14.25 -7.13 12.26
C VAL A 31 -14.02 -5.74 11.64
N SER A 32 -15.08 -5.06 11.23
CA SER A 32 -15.00 -3.69 10.68
C SER A 32 -14.24 -2.77 11.63
N ASN A 33 -13.40 -1.91 11.08
CA ASN A 33 -12.65 -0.87 11.79
C ASN A 33 -12.93 0.51 11.18
N GLU A 34 -12.26 1.54 11.70
CA GLU A 34 -12.42 2.94 11.25
C GLU A 34 -11.94 3.18 9.81
N GLU A 35 -11.09 2.31 9.27
CA GLU A 35 -10.47 2.45 7.95
C GLU A 35 -11.14 1.59 6.88
N VAL A 36 -11.62 0.38 7.26
CA VAL A 36 -12.27 -0.57 6.36
C VAL A 36 -13.57 -1.09 6.96
N CYS A 37 -14.67 -0.85 6.25
CA CYS A 37 -15.99 -1.36 6.61
C CYS A 37 -16.25 -2.69 5.90
N VAL A 38 -16.44 -3.76 6.67
CA VAL A 38 -16.86 -5.06 6.15
C VAL A 38 -18.39 -5.09 6.06
N LYS A 39 -18.92 -5.33 4.88
CA LYS A 39 -20.36 -5.38 4.65
C LYS A 39 -20.78 -6.70 4.02
N VAL A 40 -21.61 -7.47 4.72
CA VAL A 40 -22.23 -8.65 4.13
C VAL A 40 -23.46 -8.22 3.34
N ILE A 41 -23.33 -8.20 2.01
CA ILE A 41 -24.37 -7.75 1.10
C ILE A 41 -25.45 -8.81 0.85
N HIS A 42 -25.08 -10.09 0.96
CA HIS A 42 -26.01 -11.20 0.84
C HIS A 42 -25.57 -12.36 1.72
N SER A 43 -26.52 -13.01 2.37
CA SER A 43 -26.30 -14.26 3.11
C SER A 43 -27.37 -15.27 2.73
N GLY A 44 -27.00 -16.52 2.51
CA GLY A 44 -27.94 -17.56 2.10
C GLY A 44 -27.47 -18.96 2.45
N VAL A 45 -28.40 -19.92 2.33
CA VAL A 45 -28.15 -21.33 2.59
C VAL A 45 -27.96 -22.09 1.27
N GLY A 46 -27.11 -23.10 1.29
CA GLY A 46 -26.87 -24.01 0.17
C GLY A 46 -25.65 -23.63 -0.68
N ALA A 47 -25.48 -24.38 -1.77
CA ALA A 47 -24.34 -24.22 -2.66
C ALA A 47 -24.26 -22.82 -3.29
N VAL A 48 -23.04 -22.35 -3.58
CA VAL A 48 -22.84 -21.13 -4.37
C VAL A 48 -23.31 -21.38 -5.81
N ASN A 49 -24.16 -20.51 -6.31
CA ASN A 49 -24.72 -20.58 -7.65
C ASN A 49 -24.28 -19.42 -8.55
N GLU A 50 -24.67 -19.44 -9.82
CA GLU A 50 -24.32 -18.43 -10.80
C GLU A 50 -24.82 -17.01 -10.43
N SER A 51 -26.01 -16.93 -9.82
CA SER A 51 -26.58 -15.65 -9.38
C SER A 51 -25.75 -15.01 -8.25
N ASP A 52 -25.18 -15.82 -7.36
CA ASP A 52 -24.29 -15.35 -6.30
C ASP A 52 -23.00 -14.77 -6.92
N VAL A 53 -22.47 -15.43 -7.96
CA VAL A 53 -21.27 -14.95 -8.69
C VAL A 53 -21.56 -13.65 -9.44
N GLN A 54 -22.71 -13.54 -10.10
CA GLN A 54 -23.11 -12.30 -10.77
C GLN A 54 -23.26 -11.14 -9.78
N LEU A 55 -23.86 -11.40 -8.63
CA LEU A 55 -23.99 -10.40 -7.56
C LEU A 55 -22.62 -9.99 -7.02
N ALA A 56 -21.73 -10.95 -6.80
CA ALA A 56 -20.37 -10.69 -6.35
C ALA A 56 -19.58 -9.83 -7.34
N LYS A 57 -19.68 -10.14 -8.63
CA LYS A 57 -19.07 -9.34 -9.71
C LYS A 57 -19.58 -7.90 -9.71
N ALA A 58 -20.90 -7.72 -9.65
CA ALA A 58 -21.53 -6.40 -9.66
C ALA A 58 -21.14 -5.55 -8.44
N ALA A 59 -21.05 -6.19 -7.28
CA ALA A 59 -20.71 -5.52 -6.02
C ALA A 59 -19.20 -5.51 -5.69
N LYS A 60 -18.35 -6.11 -6.53
CA LYS A 60 -16.93 -6.36 -6.26
C LYS A 60 -16.73 -7.05 -4.90
N ALA A 61 -17.51 -8.10 -4.65
CA ALA A 61 -17.55 -8.82 -3.40
C ALA A 61 -16.78 -10.14 -3.47
N ILE A 62 -16.30 -10.60 -2.31
CA ILE A 62 -15.72 -11.93 -2.13
C ILE A 62 -16.83 -12.87 -1.67
N ILE A 63 -16.85 -14.10 -2.19
CA ILE A 63 -17.83 -15.12 -1.78
C ILE A 63 -17.15 -16.04 -0.74
N ILE A 64 -17.75 -16.11 0.45
CA ILE A 64 -17.38 -17.04 1.52
C ILE A 64 -18.37 -18.20 1.51
N ALA A 65 -17.88 -19.39 1.19
CA ALA A 65 -18.61 -20.64 1.21
C ALA A 65 -18.23 -21.45 2.46
N PHE A 66 -19.13 -21.57 3.42
CA PHE A 66 -18.88 -22.26 4.68
C PHE A 66 -19.56 -23.63 4.69
N ASP A 67 -18.75 -24.69 4.76
CA ASP A 67 -19.17 -26.10 4.64
C ASP A 67 -20.05 -26.43 3.41
N VAL A 68 -19.99 -25.57 2.40
CA VAL A 68 -20.68 -25.75 1.12
C VAL A 68 -19.72 -25.64 -0.05
N ARG A 69 -20.07 -26.26 -1.17
CA ARG A 69 -19.25 -26.21 -2.38
C ARG A 69 -19.96 -25.39 -3.47
N PRO A 70 -19.23 -24.67 -4.28
CA PRO A 70 -19.82 -24.03 -5.47
C PRO A 70 -20.25 -25.08 -6.49
N ASN A 71 -21.30 -24.79 -7.22
CA ASN A 71 -21.67 -25.55 -8.41
C ASN A 71 -20.59 -25.43 -9.48
N ILE A 72 -20.46 -26.42 -10.35
CA ILE A 72 -19.42 -26.42 -11.41
C ILE A 72 -19.55 -25.17 -12.28
N SER A 73 -20.77 -24.84 -12.73
CA SER A 73 -21.05 -23.65 -13.53
C SER A 73 -20.72 -22.34 -12.79
N ALA A 74 -20.99 -22.28 -11.48
CA ALA A 74 -20.65 -21.12 -10.66
C ALA A 74 -19.11 -20.95 -10.53
N LYS A 75 -18.38 -22.07 -10.39
CA LYS A 75 -16.91 -22.05 -10.33
C LYS A 75 -16.32 -21.56 -11.66
N ASP A 76 -16.76 -22.10 -12.78
CA ASP A 76 -16.30 -21.69 -14.11
C ASP A 76 -16.60 -20.21 -14.40
N MET A 77 -17.76 -19.74 -13.96
CA MET A 77 -18.14 -18.33 -14.09
C MET A 77 -17.27 -17.43 -13.20
N ALA A 78 -17.01 -17.83 -11.97
CA ALA A 78 -16.18 -17.08 -11.04
C ALA A 78 -14.74 -16.91 -11.57
N GLU A 79 -14.17 -17.97 -12.13
CA GLU A 79 -12.84 -17.93 -12.77
C GLU A 79 -12.80 -16.98 -13.98
N LYS A 80 -13.84 -17.00 -14.83
CA LYS A 80 -13.95 -16.09 -15.97
C LYS A 80 -14.13 -14.62 -15.58
N ASP A 81 -14.91 -14.40 -14.53
CA ASP A 81 -15.27 -13.06 -14.07
C ASP A 81 -14.33 -12.48 -13.02
N GLY A 82 -13.32 -13.26 -12.59
CA GLY A 82 -12.35 -12.84 -11.59
C GLY A 82 -12.94 -12.68 -10.19
N VAL A 83 -14.00 -13.45 -9.86
CA VAL A 83 -14.64 -13.45 -8.54
C VAL A 83 -13.98 -14.51 -7.66
N GLU A 84 -13.52 -14.10 -6.48
CA GLU A 84 -12.94 -15.04 -5.51
C GLU A 84 -14.04 -15.79 -4.75
N ILE A 85 -13.99 -17.12 -4.79
CA ILE A 85 -14.80 -18.02 -3.95
C ILE A 85 -13.86 -18.72 -2.98
N LYS A 86 -14.00 -18.41 -1.69
CA LYS A 86 -13.21 -19.00 -0.62
C LYS A 86 -14.03 -19.95 0.21
N GLN A 87 -13.50 -21.16 0.46
CA GLN A 87 -14.19 -22.22 1.17
C GLN A 87 -13.58 -22.39 2.56
N TYR A 88 -14.43 -22.44 3.58
CA TYR A 88 -14.03 -22.62 4.97
C TYR A 88 -14.92 -23.63 5.67
N SER A 89 -14.36 -24.35 6.63
CA SER A 89 -15.08 -25.21 7.57
C SER A 89 -14.90 -24.76 9.02
N VAL A 90 -14.09 -23.72 9.24
CA VAL A 90 -13.82 -23.15 10.57
C VAL A 90 -14.03 -21.64 10.52
N ILE A 91 -14.88 -21.11 11.40
CA ILE A 91 -15.25 -19.69 11.42
C ILE A 91 -14.03 -18.78 11.62
N TYR A 92 -13.11 -19.16 12.50
CA TYR A 92 -11.91 -18.38 12.79
C TYR A 92 -11.02 -18.17 11.57
N GLN A 93 -10.90 -19.18 10.70
CA GLN A 93 -10.12 -19.07 9.46
C GLN A 93 -10.72 -18.04 8.49
N ALA A 94 -12.07 -18.03 8.39
CA ALA A 94 -12.75 -17.04 7.58
C ALA A 94 -12.54 -15.60 8.11
N ILE A 95 -12.56 -15.44 9.42
CA ILE A 95 -12.33 -14.14 10.07
C ILE A 95 -10.89 -13.68 9.86
N GLU A 96 -9.88 -14.53 10.12
CA GLU A 96 -8.46 -14.20 9.95
C GLU A 96 -8.14 -13.78 8.51
N GLU A 97 -8.75 -14.46 7.53
CA GLU A 97 -8.49 -14.13 6.13
C GLU A 97 -9.18 -12.83 5.69
N VAL A 98 -10.36 -12.53 6.22
CA VAL A 98 -11.02 -11.24 6.02
C VAL A 98 -10.20 -10.12 6.66
N GLU A 99 -9.66 -10.31 7.85
CA GLU A 99 -8.73 -9.36 8.48
C GLU A 99 -7.46 -9.15 7.64
N ALA A 100 -6.91 -10.23 7.09
CA ALA A 100 -5.76 -10.13 6.19
C ALA A 100 -6.09 -9.37 4.90
N ALA A 101 -7.27 -9.61 4.32
CA ALA A 101 -7.75 -8.87 3.16
C ALA A 101 -7.96 -7.38 3.46
N MET A 102 -8.51 -7.05 4.62
CA MET A 102 -8.64 -5.67 5.09
C MET A 102 -7.28 -4.98 5.21
N LYS A 103 -6.29 -5.64 5.83
CA LYS A 103 -4.91 -5.11 5.93
C LYS A 103 -4.28 -4.88 4.55
N GLY A 104 -4.53 -5.79 3.60
CA GLY A 104 -4.07 -5.65 2.22
C GLY A 104 -4.75 -4.54 1.43
N MET A 105 -5.93 -4.09 1.86
CA MET A 105 -6.63 -2.95 1.26
C MET A 105 -6.12 -1.60 1.75
N LEU A 106 -5.44 -1.56 2.91
CA LEU A 106 -4.89 -0.32 3.45
C LEU A 106 -3.73 0.17 2.58
N ASP A 107 -3.64 1.48 2.42
CA ASP A 107 -2.50 2.07 1.75
C ASP A 107 -1.26 1.88 2.63
N PRO A 108 -0.10 1.58 2.05
CA PRO A 108 1.11 1.42 2.83
C PRO A 108 1.43 2.72 3.56
N VAL A 109 1.49 2.67 4.87
CA VAL A 109 1.96 3.79 5.69
C VAL A 109 3.48 3.86 5.52
N TYR A 110 3.95 4.86 4.78
CA TYR A 110 5.37 5.11 4.64
C TYR A 110 5.89 5.87 5.86
N GLU A 111 6.68 5.23 6.67
CA GLU A 111 7.44 5.89 7.73
C GLU A 111 8.73 6.46 7.14
N GLU A 112 8.89 7.78 7.22
CA GLU A 112 10.13 8.43 6.80
C GLU A 112 11.21 8.22 7.86
N LYS A 113 12.23 7.47 7.52
CA LYS A 113 13.39 7.26 8.37
C LYS A 113 14.58 8.06 7.84
N VAL A 114 15.12 8.95 8.66
CA VAL A 114 16.36 9.64 8.34
C VAL A 114 17.50 8.62 8.33
N ILE A 115 18.10 8.38 7.17
CA ILE A 115 19.18 7.40 6.97
C ILE A 115 20.57 8.03 7.05
N GLY A 116 20.67 9.35 6.89
CA GLY A 116 21.94 10.06 6.99
C GLY A 116 21.77 11.56 6.85
N ASN A 117 22.81 12.28 7.30
CA ASN A 117 22.89 13.73 7.22
C ASN A 117 24.13 14.13 6.43
N ALA A 118 24.00 15.14 5.57
CA ALA A 118 25.10 15.71 4.83
C ALA A 118 25.08 17.23 4.87
N GLU A 119 26.25 17.83 4.93
CA GLU A 119 26.43 19.26 4.88
C GLU A 119 26.80 19.69 3.45
N VAL A 120 26.09 20.67 2.92
CA VAL A 120 26.42 21.28 1.62
C VAL A 120 27.61 22.24 1.82
N ARG A 121 28.74 21.94 1.18
CA ARG A 121 29.94 22.78 1.26
C ARG A 121 30.11 23.70 0.07
N GLN A 122 29.74 23.22 -1.12
CA GLN A 122 29.86 23.99 -2.36
C GLN A 122 28.73 23.68 -3.31
N THR A 123 28.30 24.64 -4.11
CA THR A 123 27.32 24.45 -5.18
C THR A 123 27.94 24.83 -6.50
N PHE A 124 27.73 24.01 -7.53
CA PHE A 124 28.23 24.21 -8.89
C PHE A 124 27.08 24.26 -9.88
N LYS A 125 27.05 25.27 -10.75
CA LYS A 125 26.09 25.31 -11.86
C LYS A 125 26.72 24.67 -13.09
N VAL A 126 26.07 23.60 -13.59
CA VAL A 126 26.51 22.90 -14.79
C VAL A 126 25.43 23.06 -15.87
N SER A 127 25.80 23.56 -17.04
CA SER A 127 24.88 24.00 -18.10
C SER A 127 23.90 22.90 -18.58
N ASN A 128 24.26 21.63 -18.47
CA ASN A 128 23.44 20.51 -19.00
C ASN A 128 22.73 19.69 -17.89
N VAL A 129 23.05 19.89 -16.62
CA VAL A 129 22.57 19.06 -15.50
C VAL A 129 21.83 19.88 -14.43
N GLY A 130 22.02 21.22 -14.45
CA GLY A 130 21.47 22.09 -13.43
C GLY A 130 22.46 22.37 -12.30
N THR A 131 21.97 22.57 -11.09
CA THR A 131 22.81 22.85 -9.93
C THR A 131 23.24 21.54 -9.26
N ILE A 132 24.54 21.37 -9.08
CA ILE A 132 25.13 20.23 -8.37
C ILE A 132 25.61 20.73 -7.02
N ALA A 133 25.25 20.04 -5.95
CA ALA A 133 25.75 20.32 -4.61
C ALA A 133 26.89 19.36 -4.25
N GLY A 134 28.02 19.92 -3.86
CA GLY A 134 29.12 19.18 -3.22
C GLY A 134 28.83 19.07 -1.73
N CYS A 135 28.57 17.87 -1.25
CA CYS A 135 28.19 17.61 0.13
C CYS A 135 29.20 16.72 0.83
N TYR A 136 29.31 16.91 2.13
CA TYR A 136 30.10 16.05 3.01
C TYR A 136 29.14 15.27 3.92
N VAL A 137 29.22 13.93 3.92
CA VAL A 137 28.36 13.08 4.75
C VAL A 137 28.84 13.14 6.19
N LEU A 138 28.04 13.72 7.07
CA LEU A 138 28.34 13.87 8.49
C LEU A 138 28.06 12.58 9.26
N ASP A 139 26.91 11.96 8.97
CA ASP A 139 26.45 10.77 9.67
C ASP A 139 25.56 9.87 8.79
N GLY A 140 25.53 8.58 9.13
CA GLY A 140 24.72 7.59 8.43
C GLY A 140 25.20 7.25 7.01
N LYS A 141 24.26 7.00 6.12
CA LYS A 141 24.51 6.69 4.71
C LYS A 141 23.57 7.49 3.81
N ILE A 142 23.98 7.75 2.58
CA ILE A 142 23.13 8.37 1.56
C ILE A 142 23.00 7.40 0.40
N GLU A 143 21.77 7.10 0.01
CA GLU A 143 21.47 6.19 -1.09
C GLU A 143 20.99 6.95 -2.32
N ARG A 144 21.32 6.43 -3.50
CA ARG A 144 20.77 6.93 -4.76
C ARG A 144 19.25 6.75 -4.76
N ASN A 145 18.51 7.73 -5.23
CA ASN A 145 17.05 7.81 -5.23
C ASN A 145 16.39 8.04 -3.85
N ALA A 146 17.15 8.25 -2.78
CA ALA A 146 16.59 8.65 -1.50
C ALA A 146 15.92 10.03 -1.59
N GLY A 147 14.87 10.22 -0.78
CA GLY A 147 14.31 11.54 -0.54
C GLY A 147 15.31 12.42 0.21
N VAL A 148 15.43 13.68 -0.17
CA VAL A 148 16.29 14.65 0.52
C VAL A 148 15.48 15.85 0.96
N ARG A 149 15.81 16.37 2.13
CA ARG A 149 15.33 17.66 2.65
C ARG A 149 16.52 18.58 2.82
N VAL A 150 16.43 19.75 2.22
CA VAL A 150 17.41 20.81 2.42
C VAL A 150 16.95 21.67 3.57
N ILE A 151 17.76 21.73 4.60
CA ILE A 151 17.48 22.48 5.84
C ILE A 151 18.43 23.66 5.93
N ARG A 152 17.90 24.84 6.14
CA ARG A 152 18.66 26.08 6.41
C ARG A 152 18.10 26.72 7.66
N GLU A 153 18.93 27.06 8.62
CA GLU A 153 18.52 27.68 9.90
C GLU A 153 17.38 26.91 10.61
N ASN A 154 17.48 25.57 10.61
CA ASN A 154 16.46 24.63 11.13
C ASN A 154 15.10 24.64 10.40
N VAL A 155 15.00 25.30 9.24
CA VAL A 155 13.80 25.30 8.41
C VAL A 155 14.02 24.46 7.17
N VAL A 156 13.07 23.58 6.83
CA VAL A 156 13.08 22.83 5.57
C VAL A 156 12.72 23.80 4.44
N ILE A 157 13.69 24.17 3.63
CA ILE A 157 13.50 25.11 2.50
C ILE A 157 13.16 24.38 1.21
N HIS A 158 13.54 23.11 1.08
CA HIS A 158 13.28 22.31 -0.10
C HIS A 158 13.23 20.81 0.23
N GLN A 159 12.36 20.09 -0.48
CA GLN A 159 12.24 18.64 -0.40
C GLN A 159 12.20 18.07 -1.83
N GLY A 160 13.03 17.08 -2.10
CA GLY A 160 13.12 16.47 -3.41
C GLY A 160 13.68 15.05 -3.38
N LYS A 161 14.00 14.52 -4.53
CA LYS A 161 14.55 13.17 -4.69
C LYS A 161 15.92 13.25 -5.36
N LEU A 162 16.90 12.54 -4.82
CA LEU A 162 18.22 12.43 -5.42
C LEU A 162 18.15 11.75 -6.79
N VAL A 163 18.59 12.45 -7.82
CA VAL A 163 18.67 11.91 -9.18
C VAL A 163 20.02 11.28 -9.45
N SER A 164 21.09 11.92 -9.00
CA SER A 164 22.41 11.34 -9.13
C SER A 164 23.20 11.45 -7.83
N LEU A 165 24.00 10.44 -7.56
CA LEU A 165 24.93 10.38 -6.44
C LEU A 165 26.29 9.97 -6.98
N LYS A 166 27.27 10.89 -6.87
CA LYS A 166 28.65 10.66 -7.34
C LYS A 166 29.62 10.84 -6.20
N ARG A 167 30.59 9.95 -6.13
CA ARG A 167 31.76 10.08 -5.27
C ARG A 167 32.99 10.41 -6.15
N PHE A 168 33.54 11.61 -6.00
CA PHE A 168 34.51 12.17 -6.93
C PHE A 168 33.97 12.26 -8.36
N LYS A 169 34.29 11.32 -9.23
CA LYS A 169 33.84 11.26 -10.62
C LYS A 169 32.98 10.01 -10.92
N ASP A 170 32.89 9.08 -9.98
CA ASP A 170 32.25 7.79 -10.15
C ASP A 170 30.80 7.80 -9.63
N ASP A 171 29.88 7.23 -10.42
CA ASP A 171 28.51 6.99 -9.99
C ASP A 171 28.47 5.85 -8.97
N VAL A 172 27.86 6.12 -7.81
CA VAL A 172 27.76 5.15 -6.71
C VAL A 172 26.30 4.95 -6.29
N LYS A 173 26.01 3.76 -5.77
CA LYS A 173 24.64 3.43 -5.29
C LYS A 173 24.39 3.96 -3.89
N GLU A 174 25.42 3.93 -3.05
CA GLU A 174 25.36 4.41 -1.67
C GLU A 174 26.71 5.01 -1.26
N VAL A 175 26.67 5.92 -0.31
CA VAL A 175 27.88 6.53 0.28
C VAL A 175 27.68 6.61 1.78
N THR A 176 28.73 6.20 2.50
CA THR A 176 28.77 6.22 3.97
C THR A 176 29.52 7.44 4.50
N LYS A 177 29.49 7.62 5.81
CA LYS A 177 30.13 8.67 6.59
C LYS A 177 31.56 9.00 6.11
N LEU A 178 31.95 10.29 6.22
CA LEU A 178 33.23 10.84 5.87
C LEU A 178 33.59 10.87 4.38
N SER A 179 32.58 10.82 3.50
CA SER A 179 32.80 10.90 2.06
C SER A 179 32.35 12.24 1.48
N LEU A 180 33.10 12.77 0.54
CA LEU A 180 32.71 13.91 -0.31
C LEU A 180 31.86 13.35 -1.47
N ILE A 181 30.68 13.92 -1.65
CA ILE A 181 29.73 13.51 -2.68
C ILE A 181 29.26 14.71 -3.50
N HIS A 182 28.87 14.43 -4.75
CA HIS A 182 28.18 15.37 -5.61
C HIS A 182 26.77 14.84 -5.88
N ILE A 183 25.77 15.66 -5.58
CA ILE A 183 24.36 15.33 -5.77
C ILE A 183 23.72 16.32 -6.73
N SER A 184 22.84 15.84 -7.59
CA SER A 184 22.04 16.68 -8.47
C SER A 184 20.56 16.38 -8.33
N GLU A 185 19.76 17.42 -8.48
CA GLU A 185 18.30 17.37 -8.48
C GLU A 185 17.77 17.95 -9.80
N PRO A 186 16.67 17.42 -10.37
CA PRO A 186 16.18 17.85 -11.68
C PRO A 186 15.43 19.20 -11.68
N THR A 187 15.22 19.83 -10.52
CA THR A 187 14.42 21.04 -10.45
C THR A 187 15.22 22.32 -10.62
N ARG A 188 14.71 23.18 -11.50
CA ARG A 188 15.31 24.43 -11.98
C ARG A 188 15.45 25.57 -10.97
N HIS A 189 15.18 25.41 -9.68
CA HIS A 189 15.07 26.52 -8.74
C HIS A 189 15.92 26.37 -7.46
N TRP A 190 17.23 26.44 -7.61
CA TRP A 190 18.11 26.88 -6.53
C TRP A 190 18.32 28.39 -6.70
N ALA A 191 17.33 29.20 -6.37
CA ALA A 191 17.53 30.62 -6.22
C ALA A 191 18.17 30.88 -4.85
N ILE A 192 19.47 31.05 -4.84
CA ILE A 192 20.19 31.58 -3.69
C ILE A 192 20.14 33.10 -3.86
N SER A 193 19.36 33.78 -3.03
CA SER A 193 19.52 35.20 -2.74
C SER A 193 20.31 35.34 -1.47
#